data_c41a5c2c24949593ad39cf2f267ff572
#
_entry.id   c41a5c2c24949593ad39cf2f267ff572
#
_cell.length_a   1.000
_cell.length_b   1.000
_cell.length_c   1.000
_cell.angle_alpha   90.00
_cell.angle_beta   90.00
_cell.angle_gamma   90.00
#
_symmetry.space_group_name_H-M   'P 1'
#
loop_
_entity.id
_entity.type
_entity.pdbx_description
1 polymer ?
#
loop_
_entity_poly.entity_id
_entity_poly.type
_entity_poly.pdbx_seq_one_letter_code
_entity_poly.pdbx_strand_id
1 'polypeptide(L)'
;MKPSPDAIAWVGFVSNEDLWVFDKLIVAKHAGHICGPTGVAVPKPDNYFVKPVMNINGMGAKARVEHLTHSTNHLHPGEYWCEIFTGEHLSVDYELGEPVLSVVGKKHAEHPYSRFSYWETTTKSYPLPNFLKHLTTKYKTINCEFIDGNLIEVHLRGNPDFVYGNTCMVPVWFDEADPMPEGYAFISDSGNEVERLGIWIK
;
A
#
# COMPACT_ATOMS: atom_id res chain seq x y z
N MET A 1 12.70 8.21 -16.33
CA MET A 1 12.11 7.69 -15.08
C MET A 1 10.62 7.92 -15.14
N LYS A 2 9.82 6.88 -15.01
CA LYS A 2 8.35 6.97 -15.08
C LYS A 2 7.84 7.26 -13.67
N PRO A 3 7.02 8.31 -13.44
CA PRO A 3 6.50 8.59 -12.11
C PRO A 3 5.63 7.43 -11.61
N SER A 4 5.63 7.20 -10.29
CA SER A 4 4.76 6.19 -9.67
C SER A 4 3.28 6.51 -9.95
N PRO A 5 2.37 5.52 -9.91
CA PRO A 5 0.93 5.78 -10.09
C PRO A 5 0.39 6.85 -9.14
N ASP A 6 0.90 6.91 -7.91
CA ASP A 6 0.50 7.94 -6.95
C ASP A 6 1.04 9.31 -7.33
N ALA A 7 2.30 9.42 -7.78
CA ALA A 7 2.85 10.69 -8.26
C ALA A 7 2.07 11.22 -9.47
N ILE A 8 1.60 10.36 -10.36
CA ILE A 8 0.71 10.73 -11.47
C ILE A 8 -0.60 11.29 -10.92
N ALA A 9 -1.19 10.65 -9.91
CA ALA A 9 -2.42 11.10 -9.29
C ALA A 9 -2.25 12.48 -8.63
N TRP A 10 -1.16 12.69 -7.87
CA TRP A 10 -0.91 13.97 -7.18
C TRP A 10 -0.82 15.17 -8.11
N VAL A 11 -0.13 14.98 -9.24
CA VAL A 11 0.10 16.08 -10.21
C VAL A 11 -1.07 16.24 -11.18
N GLY A 12 -1.78 15.13 -11.47
CA GLY A 12 -2.70 15.08 -12.58
C GLY A 12 -4.14 15.47 -12.24
N PHE A 13 -4.68 15.00 -11.12
CA PHE A 13 -6.13 15.14 -10.88
C PHE A 13 -6.56 15.22 -9.42
N VAL A 14 -5.67 15.04 -8.46
CA VAL A 14 -6.03 15.13 -7.03
C VAL A 14 -5.99 16.58 -6.57
N SER A 15 -7.06 17.03 -5.90
CA SER A 15 -7.10 18.38 -5.36
C SER A 15 -6.14 18.52 -4.17
N ASN A 16 -5.58 19.74 -3.99
CA ASN A 16 -4.64 20.00 -2.90
C ASN A 16 -5.22 19.70 -1.52
N GLU A 17 -6.52 19.89 -1.33
CA GLU A 17 -7.22 19.62 -0.07
C GLU A 17 -7.33 18.13 0.26
N ASP A 18 -7.19 17.25 -0.74
CA ASP A 18 -7.32 15.81 -0.60
C ASP A 18 -5.95 15.08 -0.61
N LEU A 19 -4.83 15.79 -0.78
CA LEU A 19 -3.48 15.20 -0.79
C LEU A 19 -3.11 14.48 0.52
N TRP A 20 -3.79 14.80 1.61
CA TRP A 20 -3.58 14.18 2.92
C TRP A 20 -3.79 12.66 2.91
N VAL A 21 -4.59 12.11 1.97
CA VAL A 21 -4.83 10.66 1.89
C VAL A 21 -3.57 9.87 1.54
N PHE A 22 -2.57 10.51 0.91
CA PHE A 22 -1.28 9.88 0.60
C PHE A 22 -0.29 9.93 1.78
N ASP A 23 -0.62 10.68 2.84
CA ASP A 23 0.13 10.67 4.10
C ASP A 23 -0.38 9.54 5.00
N LYS A 24 0.39 8.44 5.03
CA LYS A 24 0.04 7.24 5.81
C LYS A 24 -0.09 7.50 7.31
N LEU A 25 0.62 8.50 7.85
CA LEU A 25 0.48 8.88 9.26
C LEU A 25 -0.88 9.55 9.50
N ILE A 26 -1.32 10.43 8.59
CA ILE A 26 -2.63 11.07 8.70
C ILE A 26 -3.73 10.02 8.57
N VAL A 27 -3.63 9.12 7.58
CA VAL A 27 -4.56 7.99 7.40
C VAL A 27 -4.62 7.11 8.65
N ALA A 28 -3.47 6.73 9.23
CA ALA A 28 -3.39 5.93 10.44
C ALA A 28 -4.09 6.62 11.63
N LYS A 29 -3.92 7.94 11.79
CA LYS A 29 -4.61 8.72 12.83
C LYS A 29 -6.13 8.74 12.63
N HIS A 30 -6.61 8.93 11.39
CA HIS A 30 -8.05 8.87 11.09
C HIS A 30 -8.64 7.47 11.31
N ALA A 31 -7.85 6.43 11.08
CA ALA A 31 -8.23 5.05 11.37
C ALA A 31 -8.18 4.70 12.86
N GLY A 32 -7.68 5.60 13.73
CA GLY A 32 -7.61 5.38 15.18
C GLY A 32 -6.44 4.52 15.64
N HIS A 33 -5.42 4.36 14.80
CA HIS A 33 -4.24 3.57 15.14
C HIS A 33 -3.32 4.25 16.15
N ILE A 34 -2.61 3.45 16.95
CA ILE A 34 -1.52 3.92 17.81
C ILE A 34 -0.32 4.23 16.92
N CYS A 35 -0.05 5.51 16.67
CA CYS A 35 1.00 5.94 15.77
C CYS A 35 1.53 7.35 16.11
N GLY A 36 2.72 7.66 15.63
CA GLY A 36 3.31 8.99 15.77
C GLY A 36 4.46 9.22 14.79
N PRO A 37 4.76 10.48 14.44
CA PRO A 37 5.90 10.81 13.60
C PRO A 37 7.23 10.64 14.34
N THR A 38 8.34 10.69 13.60
CA THR A 38 9.69 10.85 14.15
C THR A 38 9.71 11.97 15.19
N GLY A 39 10.37 11.74 16.32
CA GLY A 39 10.48 12.68 17.44
C GLY A 39 9.35 12.61 18.46
N VAL A 40 8.23 11.95 18.16
CA VAL A 40 7.14 11.71 19.12
C VAL A 40 7.37 10.38 19.83
N ALA A 41 7.36 10.40 21.16
CA ALA A 41 7.60 9.23 21.99
C ALA A 41 6.52 8.16 21.77
N VAL A 42 6.92 6.88 21.81
CA VAL A 42 5.99 5.75 21.87
C VAL A 42 5.30 5.67 23.22
N PRO A 43 4.04 5.18 23.31
CA PRO A 43 3.32 5.10 24.59
C PRO A 43 3.94 4.12 25.58
N LYS A 44 4.61 3.08 25.10
CA LYS A 44 5.35 2.07 25.88
C LYS A 44 6.49 1.51 25.06
N PRO A 45 7.57 0.99 25.68
CA PRO A 45 8.58 0.19 24.98
C PRO A 45 7.94 -1.05 24.35
N ASP A 46 8.07 -1.21 23.03
CA ASP A 46 7.54 -2.34 22.27
C ASP A 46 8.15 -2.39 20.86
N ASN A 47 7.81 -3.40 20.08
CA ASN A 47 8.07 -3.45 18.66
C ASN A 47 6.99 -2.64 17.90
N TYR A 48 7.43 -1.77 17.03
CA TYR A 48 6.57 -0.95 16.17
C TYR A 48 6.94 -1.14 14.70
N PHE A 49 5.97 -0.91 13.82
CA PHE A 49 6.22 -0.86 12.40
C PHE A 49 6.63 0.57 12.02
N VAL A 50 7.85 0.71 11.50
CA VAL A 50 8.40 2.00 11.06
C VAL A 50 8.44 2.03 9.55
N LYS A 51 7.88 3.08 8.96
CA LYS A 51 7.81 3.25 7.50
C LYS A 51 7.75 4.72 7.09
N PRO A 52 8.08 5.05 5.83
CA PRO A 52 7.89 6.41 5.31
C PRO A 52 6.42 6.84 5.35
N VAL A 53 6.19 8.12 5.63
CA VAL A 53 4.83 8.72 5.62
C VAL A 53 4.21 8.72 4.23
N MET A 54 5.04 8.82 3.18
CA MET A 54 4.61 8.82 1.78
C MET A 54 5.31 7.72 0.99
N ASN A 55 4.58 7.16 0.03
CA ASN A 55 5.08 6.07 -0.81
C ASN A 55 5.75 6.60 -2.08
N ILE A 56 6.80 7.43 -1.92
CA ILE A 56 7.44 8.11 -3.05
C ILE A 56 8.05 7.10 -4.05
N ASN A 57 8.64 6.02 -3.53
CA ASN A 57 9.30 4.99 -4.36
C ASN A 57 8.47 3.72 -4.49
N GLY A 58 7.21 3.70 -4.01
CA GLY A 58 6.34 2.53 -4.04
C GLY A 58 6.77 1.38 -3.11
N MET A 59 5.91 0.35 -3.03
CA MET A 59 6.22 -1.01 -2.54
C MET A 59 6.78 -1.11 -1.10
N GLY A 60 6.43 -0.19 -0.20
CA GLY A 60 6.86 -0.30 1.21
C GLY A 60 8.38 -0.19 1.44
N ALA A 61 9.12 0.43 0.53
CA ALA A 61 10.55 0.64 0.64
C ALA A 61 10.92 1.23 2.02
N LYS A 62 11.95 0.66 2.69
CA LYS A 62 12.42 1.01 4.04
C LYS A 62 11.46 0.69 5.19
N ALA A 63 10.32 0.02 4.93
CA ALA A 63 9.45 -0.45 6.00
C ALA A 63 10.14 -1.56 6.81
N ARG A 64 10.04 -1.47 8.14
CA ARG A 64 10.71 -2.41 9.06
C ARG A 64 9.99 -2.50 10.40
N VAL A 65 10.26 -3.57 11.12
CA VAL A 65 9.93 -3.66 12.56
C VAL A 65 11.14 -3.18 13.35
N GLU A 66 10.90 -2.31 14.32
CA GLU A 66 11.94 -1.76 15.18
C GLU A 66 11.46 -1.74 16.64
N HIS A 67 12.33 -2.13 17.57
CA HIS A 67 12.05 -2.01 18.98
C HIS A 67 12.28 -0.57 19.43
N LEU A 68 11.19 0.14 19.70
CA LEU A 68 11.24 1.52 20.18
C LEU A 68 11.02 1.57 21.68
N THR A 69 11.82 2.38 22.35
CA THR A 69 11.66 2.69 23.77
C THR A 69 10.83 3.97 23.93
N HIS A 70 11.31 5.02 24.59
CA HIS A 70 10.55 6.26 24.68
C HIS A 70 10.86 7.23 23.55
N SER A 71 12.15 7.37 23.16
CA SER A 71 12.58 8.32 22.14
C SER A 71 12.56 7.71 20.75
N THR A 72 12.08 8.45 19.79
CA THR A 72 12.07 8.11 18.35
C THR A 72 12.90 9.09 17.51
N ASN A 73 13.78 9.88 18.16
CA ASN A 73 14.59 10.92 17.49
C ASN A 73 15.61 10.35 16.49
N HIS A 74 15.94 9.06 16.58
CA HIS A 74 16.86 8.37 15.67
C HIS A 74 16.20 7.92 14.36
N LEU A 75 14.86 7.94 14.27
CA LEU A 75 14.16 7.66 13.04
C LEU A 75 14.41 8.75 11.99
N HIS A 76 14.42 8.36 10.72
CA HIS A 76 14.68 9.33 9.64
C HIS A 76 13.56 10.38 9.51
N PRO A 77 13.86 11.61 9.09
CA PRO A 77 12.84 12.59 8.72
C PRO A 77 11.89 12.01 7.64
N GLY A 78 10.59 12.20 7.83
CA GLY A 78 9.57 11.62 6.93
C GLY A 78 9.21 10.17 7.19
N GLU A 79 9.74 9.54 8.26
CA GLU A 79 9.25 8.28 8.80
C GLU A 79 8.22 8.52 9.91
N TYR A 80 7.42 7.49 10.15
CA TYR A 80 6.55 7.39 11.31
C TYR A 80 6.53 5.96 11.83
N TRP A 81 6.15 5.81 13.07
CA TRP A 81 5.95 4.54 13.72
C TRP A 81 4.45 4.28 13.93
N CYS A 82 4.02 3.04 13.85
CA CYS A 82 2.68 2.61 14.19
C CYS A 82 2.69 1.20 14.81
N GLU A 83 1.58 0.82 15.42
CA GLU A 83 1.38 -0.54 15.88
C GLU A 83 1.48 -1.55 14.73
N ILE A 84 1.82 -2.80 15.07
CA ILE A 84 2.01 -3.87 14.08
C ILE A 84 0.69 -4.60 13.88
N PHE A 85 0.24 -4.66 12.64
CA PHE A 85 -0.90 -5.49 12.24
C PHE A 85 -0.40 -6.79 11.62
N THR A 86 -1.10 -7.89 11.93
CA THR A 86 -0.84 -9.23 11.39
C THR A 86 -2.12 -9.78 10.77
N GLY A 87 -1.99 -10.69 9.82
CA GLY A 87 -3.12 -11.28 9.12
C GLY A 87 -3.07 -11.10 7.61
N GLU A 88 -4.22 -11.26 6.97
CA GLU A 88 -4.33 -11.14 5.52
C GLU A 88 -4.19 -9.68 5.07
N HIS A 89 -3.45 -9.49 3.98
CA HIS A 89 -3.32 -8.19 3.33
C HIS A 89 -4.31 -8.13 2.16
N LEU A 90 -5.31 -7.25 2.27
CA LEU A 90 -6.27 -7.00 1.21
C LEU A 90 -6.05 -5.63 0.59
N SER A 91 -6.17 -5.55 -0.74
CA SER A 91 -6.33 -4.29 -1.47
C SER A 91 -7.73 -4.29 -2.08
N VAL A 92 -8.51 -3.24 -1.80
CA VAL A 92 -9.92 -3.13 -2.21
C VAL A 92 -10.14 -1.84 -2.97
N ASP A 93 -10.65 -1.95 -4.20
CA ASP A 93 -11.12 -0.81 -4.98
C ASP A 93 -12.60 -0.55 -4.72
N TYR A 94 -12.94 0.71 -4.52
CA TYR A 94 -14.30 1.17 -4.31
C TYR A 94 -14.71 2.14 -5.43
N GLU A 95 -15.90 1.92 -5.99
CA GLU A 95 -16.58 2.92 -6.83
C GLU A 95 -17.90 3.32 -6.16
N LEU A 96 -18.16 4.62 -6.07
CA LEU A 96 -19.32 5.19 -5.36
C LEU A 96 -19.47 4.68 -3.91
N GLY A 97 -18.36 4.24 -3.30
CA GLY A 97 -18.31 3.72 -1.94
C GLY A 97 -18.55 2.21 -1.79
N GLU A 98 -18.87 1.52 -2.89
CA GLU A 98 -19.08 0.08 -2.92
C GLU A 98 -17.82 -0.65 -3.43
N PRO A 99 -17.43 -1.80 -2.86
CA PRO A 99 -16.29 -2.57 -3.32
C PRO A 99 -16.56 -3.17 -4.71
N VAL A 100 -15.68 -2.90 -5.66
CA VAL A 100 -15.78 -3.41 -7.05
C VAL A 100 -14.69 -4.41 -7.40
N LEU A 101 -13.54 -4.35 -6.72
CA LEU A 101 -12.45 -5.29 -6.83
C LEU A 101 -11.86 -5.51 -5.44
N SER A 102 -11.62 -6.75 -5.09
CA SER A 102 -10.87 -7.12 -3.88
C SER A 102 -9.81 -8.15 -4.25
N VAL A 103 -8.59 -7.92 -3.78
CA VAL A 103 -7.47 -8.83 -3.99
C VAL A 103 -6.75 -9.08 -2.68
N VAL A 104 -6.32 -10.33 -2.48
CA VAL A 104 -5.53 -10.74 -1.32
C VAL A 104 -4.08 -10.96 -1.73
N GLY A 105 -3.16 -10.37 -0.98
CA GLY A 105 -1.72 -10.46 -1.21
C GLY A 105 -1.06 -11.50 -0.32
N LYS A 106 -0.27 -12.39 -0.93
CA LYS A 106 0.64 -13.30 -0.22
C LYS A 106 2.00 -12.66 -0.09
N LYS A 107 2.39 -12.31 1.13
CA LYS A 107 3.70 -11.69 1.41
C LYS A 107 4.85 -12.62 1.01
N HIS A 108 5.91 -12.02 0.49
CA HIS A 108 7.15 -12.73 0.17
C HIS A 108 7.83 -13.21 1.46
N ALA A 109 8.39 -14.42 1.45
CA ALA A 109 8.96 -15.03 2.66
C ALA A 109 10.20 -14.27 3.18
N GLU A 110 11.09 -13.83 2.28
CA GLU A 110 12.35 -13.16 2.62
C GLU A 110 12.20 -11.64 2.72
N HIS A 111 11.21 -11.06 2.02
CA HIS A 111 10.95 -9.61 1.97
C HIS A 111 9.51 -9.25 2.38
N PRO A 112 9.04 -9.65 3.59
CA PRO A 112 7.62 -9.60 3.97
C PRO A 112 7.03 -8.20 4.11
N TYR A 113 7.87 -7.15 4.12
CA TYR A 113 7.43 -5.76 4.29
C TYR A 113 7.43 -4.95 2.99
N SER A 114 8.06 -5.46 1.93
CA SER A 114 8.22 -4.73 0.68
C SER A 114 7.83 -5.52 -0.56
N ARG A 115 7.70 -6.84 -0.47
CA ARG A 115 7.39 -7.70 -1.62
C ARG A 115 6.23 -8.64 -1.32
N PHE A 116 5.51 -9.00 -2.39
CA PHE A 116 4.49 -10.04 -2.41
C PHE A 116 4.89 -11.14 -3.37
N SER A 117 4.60 -12.39 -3.02
CA SER A 117 4.79 -13.54 -3.92
C SER A 117 3.73 -13.55 -5.01
N TYR A 118 2.49 -13.20 -4.67
CA TYR A 118 1.39 -13.04 -5.63
C TYR A 118 0.23 -12.26 -4.99
N TRP A 119 -0.67 -11.84 -5.86
CA TRP A 119 -1.99 -11.31 -5.51
C TRP A 119 -3.05 -12.06 -6.31
N GLU A 120 -4.20 -12.31 -5.70
CA GLU A 120 -5.33 -12.96 -6.35
C GLU A 120 -6.66 -12.33 -5.94
N THR A 121 -7.66 -12.40 -6.83
CA THR A 121 -8.99 -11.89 -6.53
C THR A 121 -9.65 -12.69 -5.43
N THR A 122 -10.46 -12.00 -4.61
CA THR A 122 -11.21 -12.61 -3.52
C THR A 122 -12.60 -11.99 -3.41
N THR A 123 -13.53 -12.71 -2.82
CA THR A 123 -14.84 -12.17 -2.45
C THR A 123 -14.86 -11.47 -1.08
N LYS A 124 -13.76 -11.61 -0.31
CA LYS A 124 -13.61 -10.92 0.96
C LYS A 124 -13.36 -9.43 0.71
N SER A 125 -14.10 -8.57 1.39
CA SER A 125 -13.90 -7.11 1.34
C SER A 125 -14.19 -6.49 2.70
N TYR A 126 -13.80 -5.23 2.86
CA TYR A 126 -14.18 -4.40 4.00
C TYR A 126 -14.99 -3.20 3.50
N PRO A 127 -15.91 -2.63 4.31
CA PRO A 127 -16.60 -1.41 3.91
C PRO A 127 -15.62 -0.23 3.80
N LEU A 128 -15.90 0.70 2.88
CA LEU A 128 -15.13 1.94 2.78
C LEU A 128 -15.18 2.69 4.13
N PRO A 129 -14.03 3.04 4.72
CA PRO A 129 -13.99 3.79 5.98
C PRO A 129 -14.81 5.08 5.92
N ASN A 130 -15.58 5.37 6.97
CA ASN A 130 -16.52 6.48 6.98
C ASN A 130 -15.88 7.85 6.67
N PHE A 131 -14.66 8.09 7.15
CA PHE A 131 -13.95 9.35 6.92
C PHE A 131 -13.51 9.55 5.45
N LEU A 132 -13.54 8.50 4.61
CA LEU A 132 -13.24 8.57 3.17
C LEU A 132 -14.49 8.74 2.30
N LYS A 133 -15.69 8.56 2.84
CA LYS A 133 -16.94 8.58 2.05
C LYS A 133 -17.17 9.87 1.26
N HIS A 134 -16.76 11.00 1.78
CA HIS A 134 -16.89 12.28 1.09
C HIS A 134 -16.05 12.36 -0.20
N LEU A 135 -15.00 11.54 -0.33
CA LEU A 135 -14.14 11.49 -1.51
C LEU A 135 -14.80 10.77 -2.69
N THR A 136 -15.80 9.91 -2.44
CA THR A 136 -16.50 9.16 -3.51
C THR A 136 -17.28 10.04 -4.46
N THR A 137 -17.58 11.28 -4.09
CA THR A 137 -18.20 12.27 -4.95
C THR A 137 -17.22 13.00 -5.85
N LYS A 138 -15.93 12.93 -5.54
CA LYS A 138 -14.85 13.62 -6.27
C LYS A 138 -14.03 12.66 -7.13
N TYR A 139 -13.80 11.44 -6.64
CA TYR A 139 -12.92 10.45 -7.27
C TYR A 139 -13.71 9.21 -7.66
N LYS A 140 -13.53 8.78 -8.91
CA LYS A 140 -14.24 7.63 -9.46
C LYS A 140 -13.90 6.35 -8.68
N THR A 141 -12.63 6.15 -8.39
CA THR A 141 -12.14 4.96 -7.69
C THR A 141 -11.27 5.36 -6.51
N ILE A 142 -11.48 4.72 -5.37
CA ILE A 142 -10.64 4.82 -4.18
C ILE A 142 -10.13 3.41 -3.90
N ASN A 143 -8.81 3.24 -3.81
CA ASN A 143 -8.22 1.99 -3.37
C ASN A 143 -7.80 2.12 -1.90
N CYS A 144 -8.11 1.10 -1.11
CA CYS A 144 -7.69 1.00 0.29
C CYS A 144 -6.98 -0.32 0.53
N GLU A 145 -5.86 -0.26 1.25
CA GLU A 145 -5.15 -1.46 1.69
C GLU A 145 -5.39 -1.72 3.19
N PHE A 146 -5.64 -2.98 3.51
CA PHE A 146 -5.95 -3.44 4.87
C PHE A 146 -5.05 -4.60 5.27
N ILE A 147 -4.72 -4.67 6.55
CA ILE A 147 -4.20 -5.90 7.19
C ILE A 147 -5.21 -6.33 8.24
N ASP A 148 -5.91 -7.44 7.98
CA ASP A 148 -6.97 -7.99 8.83
C ASP A 148 -8.00 -6.93 9.29
N GLY A 149 -8.47 -6.10 8.35
CA GLY A 149 -9.45 -5.05 8.56
C GLY A 149 -8.88 -3.71 9.05
N ASN A 150 -7.61 -3.64 9.41
CA ASN A 150 -6.96 -2.38 9.77
C ASN A 150 -6.48 -1.66 8.52
N LEU A 151 -7.00 -0.47 8.26
CA LEU A 151 -6.62 0.35 7.12
C LEU A 151 -5.17 0.83 7.24
N ILE A 152 -4.33 0.57 6.24
CA ILE A 152 -2.90 0.92 6.28
C ILE A 152 -2.46 1.90 5.19
N GLU A 153 -3.23 2.02 4.11
CA GLU A 153 -2.92 2.90 2.97
C GLU A 153 -4.18 3.23 2.17
N VAL A 154 -4.20 4.41 1.54
CA VAL A 154 -5.29 4.88 0.67
C VAL A 154 -4.70 5.49 -0.60
N HIS A 155 -5.31 5.19 -1.75
CA HIS A 155 -4.98 5.77 -3.03
C HIS A 155 -6.24 6.30 -3.73
N LEU A 156 -6.16 7.46 -4.37
CA LEU A 156 -7.27 8.04 -5.15
C LEU A 156 -7.23 7.56 -6.61
N ARG A 157 -7.05 6.27 -6.78
CA ARG A 157 -7.01 5.52 -8.03
C ARG A 157 -7.37 4.05 -7.77
N GLY A 158 -7.66 3.30 -8.80
CA GLY A 158 -7.78 1.85 -8.70
C GLY A 158 -6.43 1.14 -8.64
N ASN A 159 -6.46 -0.16 -8.36
CA ASN A 159 -5.28 -1.02 -8.36
C ASN A 159 -4.74 -1.16 -9.80
N PRO A 160 -3.51 -0.67 -10.11
CA PRO A 160 -2.99 -0.66 -11.47
C PRO A 160 -2.60 -2.04 -11.99
N ASP A 161 -2.42 -3.01 -11.12
CA ASP A 161 -1.98 -4.37 -11.47
C ASP A 161 -3.14 -5.29 -11.88
N PHE A 162 -4.41 -4.82 -11.76
CA PHE A 162 -5.61 -5.58 -12.09
C PHE A 162 -6.49 -4.91 -13.17
N VAL A 163 -5.91 -4.02 -13.96
CA VAL A 163 -6.62 -3.32 -15.05
C VAL A 163 -6.82 -4.16 -16.32
N TYR A 164 -6.22 -5.32 -16.39
CA TYR A 164 -6.23 -6.21 -17.55
C TYR A 164 -7.34 -7.28 -17.50
N GLY A 165 -8.20 -7.25 -16.48
CA GLY A 165 -9.22 -8.27 -16.26
C GLY A 165 -8.68 -9.61 -15.71
N ASN A 166 -7.45 -9.59 -15.23
CA ASN A 166 -6.77 -10.75 -14.63
C ASN A 166 -7.34 -11.06 -13.23
N THR A 167 -7.27 -12.33 -12.87
CA THR A 167 -7.67 -12.81 -11.53
C THR A 167 -6.49 -13.11 -10.62
N CYS A 168 -5.29 -13.17 -11.19
CA CYS A 168 -4.05 -13.37 -10.45
C CYS A 168 -2.95 -12.50 -11.03
N MET A 169 -2.05 -12.04 -10.16
CA MET A 169 -0.85 -11.28 -10.52
C MET A 169 0.32 -11.77 -9.69
N VAL A 170 1.45 -12.04 -10.35
CA VAL A 170 2.73 -12.42 -9.72
C VAL A 170 3.77 -11.35 -10.08
N PRO A 171 4.31 -10.60 -9.10
CA PRO A 171 5.38 -9.65 -9.36
C PRO A 171 6.65 -10.35 -9.84
N VAL A 172 7.35 -9.74 -10.79
CA VAL A 172 8.64 -10.22 -11.29
C VAL A 172 9.74 -9.28 -10.83
N TRP A 173 10.61 -9.76 -9.94
CA TRP A 173 11.67 -8.95 -9.34
C TRP A 173 12.99 -9.08 -10.12
N PHE A 174 13.79 -8.02 -10.10
CA PHE A 174 15.07 -7.97 -10.84
C PHE A 174 16.07 -9.04 -10.36
N ASP A 175 16.05 -9.37 -9.08
CA ASP A 175 16.93 -10.33 -8.42
C ASP A 175 16.35 -11.76 -8.32
N GLU A 176 15.12 -11.97 -8.80
CA GLU A 176 14.41 -13.25 -8.80
C GLU A 176 14.07 -13.64 -10.24
N ALA A 177 14.93 -14.46 -10.85
CA ALA A 177 14.76 -14.87 -12.25
C ALA A 177 13.97 -16.19 -12.38
N ASP A 178 12.79 -16.26 -11.80
CA ASP A 178 11.91 -17.39 -11.98
C ASP A 178 11.35 -17.44 -13.43
N PRO A 179 11.24 -18.63 -14.03
CA PRO A 179 10.61 -18.74 -15.35
C PRO A 179 9.12 -18.40 -15.26
N MET A 180 8.59 -17.75 -16.31
CA MET A 180 7.17 -17.44 -16.41
C MET A 180 6.33 -18.72 -16.26
N PRO A 181 5.34 -18.74 -15.33
CA PRO A 181 4.46 -19.90 -15.16
C PRO A 181 3.62 -20.15 -16.42
N GLU A 182 3.29 -21.42 -16.67
CA GLU A 182 2.45 -21.78 -17.80
C GLU A 182 1.07 -21.12 -17.72
N GLY A 183 0.60 -20.55 -18.82
CA GLY A 183 -0.70 -19.89 -18.94
C GLY A 183 -0.75 -18.45 -18.41
N TYR A 184 0.42 -17.86 -18.09
CA TYR A 184 0.54 -16.45 -17.73
C TYR A 184 1.02 -15.60 -18.90
N ALA A 185 0.66 -14.30 -18.88
CA ALA A 185 1.20 -13.29 -19.79
C ALA A 185 2.08 -12.31 -18.99
N PHE A 186 3.17 -11.82 -19.62
CA PHE A 186 4.06 -10.84 -19.01
C PHE A 186 3.67 -9.43 -19.40
N ILE A 187 3.50 -8.55 -18.38
CA ILE A 187 3.32 -7.11 -18.55
C ILE A 187 4.54 -6.41 -17.94
N SER A 188 5.27 -5.68 -18.76
CA SER A 188 6.48 -4.98 -18.32
C SER A 188 6.16 -3.68 -17.57
N ASP A 189 6.84 -3.48 -16.44
CA ASP A 189 6.87 -2.21 -15.69
C ASP A 189 7.94 -1.25 -16.22
N SER A 190 8.29 -1.32 -17.50
CA SER A 190 9.38 -0.55 -18.09
C SER A 190 9.33 0.93 -17.65
N GLY A 191 10.34 1.35 -16.89
CA GLY A 191 10.50 2.72 -16.40
C GLY A 191 10.13 2.97 -14.94
N ASN A 192 9.76 1.96 -14.15
CA ASN A 192 9.62 2.10 -12.72
C ASN A 192 10.99 2.02 -12.02
N GLU A 193 11.19 2.85 -10.99
CA GLU A 193 12.41 2.86 -10.15
C GLU A 193 12.46 1.73 -9.14
N VAL A 194 11.37 1.00 -8.99
CA VAL A 194 11.30 -0.19 -8.14
C VAL A 194 11.98 -1.34 -8.85
N GLU A 195 12.64 -2.19 -8.08
CA GLU A 195 13.30 -3.40 -8.52
C GLU A 195 12.35 -4.44 -9.15
N ARG A 196 11.12 -4.04 -9.50
CA ARG A 196 10.10 -4.84 -10.17
C ARG A 196 10.20 -4.66 -11.70
N LEU A 197 10.52 -5.74 -12.41
CA LEU A 197 10.61 -5.76 -13.88
C LEU A 197 9.24 -5.70 -14.55
N GLY A 198 8.22 -6.22 -13.88
CA GLY A 198 6.87 -6.34 -14.41
C GLY A 198 6.03 -7.29 -13.57
N ILE A 199 4.96 -7.77 -14.18
CA ILE A 199 4.04 -8.73 -13.58
C ILE A 199 3.70 -9.85 -14.55
N TRP A 200 3.52 -11.06 -14.04
CA TRP A 200 2.80 -12.12 -14.75
C TRP A 200 1.33 -12.07 -14.33
N ILE A 201 0.44 -12.11 -15.31
CA ILE A 201 -1.01 -12.05 -15.08
C ILE A 201 -1.71 -13.29 -15.66
N LYS A 202 -2.80 -13.70 -14.99
CA LYS A 202 -3.66 -14.80 -15.42
C LYS A 202 -5.15 -14.46 -15.22
#